data_281768f0461eb276c632e374d1034759
#
_entry.id   281768f0461eb276c632e374d1034759
#
_cell.length_a   1.000
_cell.length_b   1.000
_cell.length_c   1.000
_cell.angle_alpha   90.00
_cell.angle_beta   90.00
_cell.angle_gamma   90.00
#
_symmetry.space_group_name_H-M   'P 1'
#
loop_
_entity.id
_entity.type
_entity.pdbx_description
1 polymer ?
#
loop_
_entity_poly.entity_id
_entity_poly.type
_entity_poly.pdbx_seq_one_letter_code
_entity_poly.pdbx_strand_id
1 'polypeptide(L)'
;MAAKEIIFSDVARAKLTEGVNILANAVKVTLGPKGRNVVLERSFGAPVVTKDGVSVAKEIELADKLQNIGAQLVKEVASRTSDAAGDGTTTATVLAQAIVREGQKYVAAGLNPLDLKRGIDKAVAAAVDELKKISKPTTTSKEIAQVATISANGEESIGQRIAEAIDRVGKEGVITVEDGKSLADELDVVEGLQFDRGYLSPYFINNPDKQIAEIENPYILLHDKKISNIRELLPVLEQVAKSGRPLLIIAEDVEGEALATLVVNNIRGILKTVAVKAPGFGDRRKALLEDIAILTGGQVIAEETGLTLEKATLAELGQAKRIEVGKENTTVIDGAGDAASIEARVKQIRVQIDEATSDYDREKLQERVAKLAGGVAVIKVGGATEIEVKEKKDRVDDALHATRAAVEEGIVPGGGVALIRVKQAIRELTGANADQHAGIKIVLRALEEPLRQIVTNAGEEASVVVAKVAEGSGNFGYNAQTGEYGDLVESGVLDPTKVTRTALQNAASVAGLLLTTDATVHEAPKEAGPVGGAPEAGAGGPGFGGF
;
A
#
# COMPACT_ATOMS: atom_id res chain seq x y z
N MET A 1 -35.21 -4.80 6.84
CA MET A 1 -33.90 -4.50 7.46
C MET A 1 -33.73 -5.47 8.63
N ALA A 2 -32.53 -6.02 8.82
CA ALA A 2 -32.25 -6.86 10.00
C ALA A 2 -32.34 -6.00 11.27
N ALA A 3 -32.83 -6.59 12.38
CA ALA A 3 -32.84 -5.92 13.67
C ALA A 3 -31.42 -5.53 14.08
N LYS A 4 -31.30 -4.40 14.78
CA LYS A 4 -30.01 -3.91 15.29
C LYS A 4 -29.99 -4.06 16.81
N GLU A 5 -28.83 -4.45 17.33
CA GLU A 5 -28.51 -4.42 18.74
C GLU A 5 -27.62 -3.20 19.01
N ILE A 6 -27.86 -2.52 20.12
CA ILE A 6 -27.13 -1.33 20.53
C ILE A 6 -26.53 -1.59 21.90
N ILE A 7 -25.22 -1.46 22.02
CA ILE A 7 -24.49 -1.64 23.27
C ILE A 7 -23.76 -0.34 23.60
N PHE A 8 -23.81 0.05 24.88
CA PHE A 8 -23.34 1.35 25.35
C PHE A 8 -22.17 1.22 26.32
N SER A 9 -21.46 2.34 26.46
CA SER A 9 -20.51 2.65 27.54
C SER A 9 -19.39 1.61 27.71
N ASP A 10 -19.11 1.21 28.93
CA ASP A 10 -17.96 0.37 29.27
C ASP A 10 -18.00 -1.01 28.63
N VAL A 11 -19.19 -1.58 28.45
CA VAL A 11 -19.36 -2.91 27.83
C VAL A 11 -18.94 -2.84 26.35
N ALA A 12 -19.38 -1.81 25.63
CA ALA A 12 -19.00 -1.61 24.25
C ALA A 12 -17.48 -1.41 24.12
N ARG A 13 -16.93 -0.51 24.94
CA ARG A 13 -15.48 -0.19 24.93
C ARG A 13 -14.61 -1.41 25.28
N ALA A 14 -15.00 -2.20 26.27
CA ALA A 14 -14.27 -3.40 26.67
C ALA A 14 -14.16 -4.40 25.51
N LYS A 15 -15.29 -4.68 24.84
CA LYS A 15 -15.37 -5.60 23.70
C LYS A 15 -14.55 -5.10 22.48
N LEU A 16 -14.67 -3.82 22.16
CA LEU A 16 -13.86 -3.20 21.12
C LEU A 16 -12.37 -3.33 21.41
N THR A 17 -11.96 -3.03 22.65
CA THR A 17 -10.54 -3.13 23.08
C THR A 17 -10.04 -4.58 23.05
N GLU A 18 -10.88 -5.55 23.37
CA GLU A 18 -10.53 -6.96 23.26
C GLU A 18 -10.23 -7.35 21.81
N GLY A 19 -11.08 -6.92 20.86
CA GLY A 19 -10.84 -7.12 19.43
C GLY A 19 -9.55 -6.46 18.93
N VAL A 20 -9.28 -5.21 19.35
CA VAL A 20 -8.01 -4.53 19.10
C VAL A 20 -6.83 -5.38 19.57
N ASN A 21 -6.90 -5.91 20.80
CA ASN A 21 -5.83 -6.70 21.39
C ASN A 21 -5.61 -8.02 20.66
N ILE A 22 -6.68 -8.72 20.27
CA ILE A 22 -6.58 -9.98 19.53
C ILE A 22 -5.83 -9.78 18.22
N LEU A 23 -6.26 -8.81 17.40
CA LEU A 23 -5.61 -8.53 16.13
C LEU A 23 -4.16 -8.05 16.33
N ALA A 24 -3.94 -7.07 17.19
CA ALA A 24 -2.60 -6.50 17.38
C ALA A 24 -1.63 -7.53 17.96
N ASN A 25 -2.08 -8.45 18.82
CA ASN A 25 -1.22 -9.53 19.35
C ASN A 25 -0.81 -10.53 18.27
N ALA A 26 -1.66 -10.80 17.27
CA ALA A 26 -1.31 -11.65 16.14
C ALA A 26 -0.31 -10.95 15.19
N VAL A 27 -0.48 -9.64 14.96
CA VAL A 27 0.37 -8.88 14.04
C VAL A 27 1.75 -8.58 14.66
N LYS A 28 1.82 -8.13 15.91
CA LYS A 28 3.07 -7.63 16.54
C LYS A 28 4.18 -8.66 16.69
N VAL A 29 3.88 -9.97 16.59
CA VAL A 29 4.90 -11.04 16.65
C VAL A 29 5.85 -10.99 15.46
N THR A 30 5.46 -10.32 14.38
CA THR A 30 6.26 -10.18 13.16
C THR A 30 7.28 -9.03 13.23
N LEU A 31 7.18 -8.13 14.24
CA LEU A 31 7.95 -6.89 14.29
C LEU A 31 9.44 -7.13 14.61
N GLY A 32 10.30 -6.48 13.82
CA GLY A 32 11.75 -6.43 14.05
C GLY A 32 12.51 -7.62 13.47
N PRO A 33 13.86 -7.60 13.58
CA PRO A 33 14.73 -8.58 12.92
C PRO A 33 14.55 -10.01 13.44
N LYS A 34 14.12 -10.17 14.69
CA LYS A 34 13.79 -11.48 15.30
C LYS A 34 12.26 -11.72 15.36
N GLY A 35 11.48 -10.97 14.58
CA GLY A 35 10.05 -11.22 14.36
C GLY A 35 9.83 -12.60 13.74
N ARG A 36 8.66 -13.19 14.04
CA ARG A 36 8.31 -14.57 13.63
C ARG A 36 7.24 -14.56 12.55
N ASN A 37 7.20 -15.63 11.78
CA ASN A 37 6.15 -15.85 10.79
C ASN A 37 4.80 -16.12 11.44
N VAL A 38 3.74 -15.69 10.76
CA VAL A 38 2.37 -16.09 11.02
C VAL A 38 1.91 -17.00 9.88
N VAL A 39 1.23 -18.09 10.21
CA VAL A 39 0.65 -19.02 9.25
C VAL A 39 -0.83 -18.71 9.11
N LEU A 40 -1.27 -18.46 7.88
CA LEU A 40 -2.62 -18.11 7.52
C LEU A 40 -3.28 -19.29 6.78
N GLU A 41 -4.44 -19.74 7.25
CA GLU A 41 -5.25 -20.73 6.56
C GLU A 41 -5.89 -20.11 5.31
N ARG A 42 -5.98 -20.88 4.24
CA ARG A 42 -6.77 -20.51 3.07
C ARG A 42 -7.91 -21.49 2.85
N SER A 43 -9.04 -20.96 2.38
CA SER A 43 -10.20 -21.80 2.03
C SER A 43 -9.88 -22.83 0.93
N PHE A 44 -8.90 -22.52 0.07
CA PHE A 44 -8.40 -23.39 -0.99
C PHE A 44 -6.89 -23.21 -1.17
N GLY A 45 -6.14 -24.29 -1.31
CA GLY A 45 -4.70 -24.29 -1.52
C GLY A 45 -3.88 -24.47 -0.23
N ALA A 46 -2.57 -24.26 -0.32
CA ALA A 46 -1.66 -24.37 0.81
C ALA A 46 -1.78 -23.15 1.75
N PRO A 47 -1.53 -23.32 3.07
CA PRO A 47 -1.42 -22.20 4.00
C PRO A 47 -0.36 -21.20 3.54
N VAL A 48 -0.61 -19.91 3.81
CA VAL A 48 0.35 -18.83 3.55
C VAL A 48 1.18 -18.59 4.79
N VAL A 49 2.48 -18.48 4.64
CA VAL A 49 3.42 -18.09 5.69
C VAL A 49 3.90 -16.68 5.38
N THR A 50 3.71 -15.75 6.32
CA THR A 50 4.07 -14.36 6.09
C THR A 50 4.59 -13.69 7.36
N LYS A 51 5.41 -12.63 7.18
CA LYS A 51 5.80 -11.67 8.21
C LYS A 51 5.16 -10.29 7.97
N ASP A 52 4.47 -10.11 6.85
CA ASP A 52 3.81 -8.83 6.56
C ASP A 52 2.60 -8.60 7.48
N GLY A 53 2.64 -7.48 8.21
CA GLY A 53 1.62 -7.14 9.19
C GLY A 53 0.26 -6.84 8.58
N VAL A 54 0.19 -6.26 7.38
CA VAL A 54 -1.09 -5.97 6.73
C VAL A 54 -1.77 -7.24 6.22
N SER A 55 -1.00 -8.18 5.69
CA SER A 55 -1.51 -9.50 5.26
C SER A 55 -2.10 -10.26 6.44
N VAL A 56 -1.39 -10.28 7.58
CA VAL A 56 -1.92 -10.90 8.81
C VAL A 56 -3.19 -10.19 9.27
N ALA A 57 -3.20 -8.85 9.29
CA ALA A 57 -4.36 -8.09 9.75
C ALA A 57 -5.59 -8.32 8.86
N LYS A 58 -5.42 -8.42 7.54
CA LYS A 58 -6.51 -8.62 6.56
C LYS A 58 -7.25 -9.95 6.76
N GLU A 59 -6.57 -11.00 7.17
CA GLU A 59 -7.16 -12.34 7.36
C GLU A 59 -7.90 -12.50 8.70
N ILE A 60 -7.72 -11.57 9.65
CA ILE A 60 -8.35 -11.70 10.96
C ILE A 60 -9.81 -11.26 10.90
N GLU A 61 -10.72 -12.20 11.17
CA GLU A 61 -12.14 -11.99 11.36
C GLU A 61 -12.58 -12.73 12.63
N LEU A 62 -13.30 -12.02 13.52
CA LEU A 62 -13.67 -12.54 14.82
C LEU A 62 -15.17 -12.90 14.86
N ALA A 63 -15.49 -14.01 15.52
CA ALA A 63 -16.87 -14.50 15.66
C ALA A 63 -17.75 -13.55 16.49
N ASP A 64 -17.22 -12.95 17.56
CA ASP A 64 -17.91 -11.91 18.34
C ASP A 64 -17.93 -10.60 17.52
N LYS A 65 -19.13 -10.13 17.18
CA LYS A 65 -19.32 -8.95 16.33
C LYS A 65 -18.70 -7.67 16.89
N LEU A 66 -18.74 -7.49 18.21
CA LEU A 66 -18.16 -6.30 18.84
C LEU A 66 -16.63 -6.36 18.85
N GLN A 67 -16.07 -7.52 19.18
CA GLN A 67 -14.62 -7.72 19.05
C GLN A 67 -14.19 -7.53 17.59
N ASN A 68 -14.98 -8.05 16.64
CA ASN A 68 -14.68 -7.89 15.23
C ASN A 68 -14.68 -6.41 14.78
N ILE A 69 -15.61 -5.58 15.27
CA ILE A 69 -15.58 -4.14 15.01
C ILE A 69 -14.26 -3.52 15.50
N GLY A 70 -13.82 -3.87 16.72
CA GLY A 70 -12.54 -3.41 17.26
C GLY A 70 -11.34 -3.87 16.42
N ALA A 71 -11.33 -5.12 15.98
CA ALA A 71 -10.32 -5.67 15.07
C ALA A 71 -10.33 -4.94 13.72
N GLN A 72 -11.50 -4.72 13.11
CA GLN A 72 -11.63 -4.02 11.83
C GLN A 72 -11.09 -2.58 11.87
N LEU A 73 -11.25 -1.87 12.99
CA LEU A 73 -10.69 -0.53 13.16
C LEU A 73 -9.15 -0.53 13.15
N VAL A 74 -8.51 -1.53 13.76
CA VAL A 74 -7.04 -1.67 13.71
C VAL A 74 -6.58 -2.20 12.35
N LYS A 75 -7.35 -3.07 11.70
CA LYS A 75 -7.12 -3.48 10.31
C LYS A 75 -7.08 -2.26 9.39
N GLU A 76 -7.97 -1.29 9.59
CA GLU A 76 -7.96 -0.02 8.84
C GLU A 76 -6.69 0.79 9.09
N VAL A 77 -6.14 0.80 10.32
CA VAL A 77 -4.83 1.44 10.61
C VAL A 77 -3.72 0.82 9.77
N ALA A 78 -3.63 -0.52 9.73
CA ALA A 78 -2.63 -1.22 8.95
C ALA A 78 -2.78 -0.93 7.45
N SER A 79 -4.01 -1.03 6.91
CA SER A 79 -4.30 -0.80 5.49
C SER A 79 -3.96 0.62 5.06
N ARG A 80 -4.41 1.66 5.80
CA ARG A 80 -4.08 3.06 5.50
C ARG A 80 -2.58 3.35 5.56
N THR A 81 -1.87 2.68 6.46
CA THR A 81 -0.41 2.86 6.57
C THR A 81 0.29 2.22 5.37
N SER A 82 -0.14 1.05 4.94
CA SER A 82 0.31 0.42 3.71
C SER A 82 0.03 1.30 2.48
N ASP A 83 -1.20 1.83 2.34
CA ASP A 83 -1.58 2.67 1.20
C ASP A 83 -0.76 3.98 1.12
N ALA A 84 -0.43 4.59 2.28
CA ALA A 84 0.25 5.90 2.32
C ALA A 84 1.79 5.80 2.28
N ALA A 85 2.36 4.75 2.87
CA ALA A 85 3.81 4.62 3.05
C ALA A 85 4.38 3.28 2.55
N GLY A 86 3.52 2.31 2.24
CA GLY A 86 3.88 0.98 1.74
C GLY A 86 4.55 0.06 2.75
N ASP A 87 4.88 0.56 3.94
CA ASP A 87 5.53 -0.16 5.03
C ASP A 87 5.07 0.41 6.38
N GLY A 88 5.54 -0.17 7.51
CA GLY A 88 5.24 0.28 8.87
C GLY A 88 3.89 -0.17 9.43
N THR A 89 3.22 -1.09 8.79
CA THR A 89 1.89 -1.60 9.17
C THR A 89 1.87 -2.23 10.55
N THR A 90 2.89 -3.01 10.89
CA THR A 90 3.07 -3.62 12.21
C THR A 90 3.35 -2.56 13.28
N THR A 91 4.20 -1.58 12.99
CA THR A 91 4.49 -0.45 13.91
C THR A 91 3.23 0.35 14.20
N ALA A 92 2.42 0.67 13.18
CA ALA A 92 1.15 1.37 13.32
C ALA A 92 0.15 0.58 14.20
N THR A 93 0.08 -0.72 14.01
CA THR A 93 -0.78 -1.64 14.81
C THR A 93 -0.34 -1.65 16.28
N VAL A 94 0.96 -1.72 16.55
CA VAL A 94 1.52 -1.67 17.91
C VAL A 94 1.24 -0.33 18.60
N LEU A 95 1.42 0.78 17.89
CA LEU A 95 1.11 2.12 18.38
C LEU A 95 -0.39 2.28 18.67
N ALA A 96 -1.26 1.82 17.78
CA ALA A 96 -2.71 1.88 17.96
C ALA A 96 -3.14 1.10 19.21
N GLN A 97 -2.65 -0.14 19.37
CA GLN A 97 -2.91 -0.94 20.57
C GLN A 97 -2.44 -0.20 21.84
N ALA A 98 -1.26 0.38 21.82
CA ALA A 98 -0.70 1.08 22.97
C ALA A 98 -1.55 2.28 23.36
N ILE A 99 -1.94 3.12 22.39
CA ILE A 99 -2.77 4.31 22.63
C ILE A 99 -4.14 3.90 23.18
N VAL A 100 -4.78 2.87 22.60
CA VAL A 100 -6.07 2.36 23.08
C VAL A 100 -5.96 1.84 24.50
N ARG A 101 -4.98 0.96 24.78
CA ARG A 101 -4.78 0.38 26.12
C ARG A 101 -4.50 1.41 27.20
N GLU A 102 -3.63 2.37 26.92
CA GLU A 102 -3.31 3.44 27.87
C GLU A 102 -4.50 4.41 28.01
N GLY A 103 -5.15 4.78 26.89
CA GLY A 103 -6.30 5.68 26.91
C GLY A 103 -7.51 5.12 27.67
N GLN A 104 -7.80 3.85 27.54
CA GLN A 104 -8.90 3.20 28.25
C GLN A 104 -8.77 3.29 29.78
N LYS A 105 -7.55 3.29 30.31
CA LYS A 105 -7.33 3.48 31.76
C LYS A 105 -7.84 4.84 32.24
N TYR A 106 -7.61 5.89 31.45
CA TYR A 106 -8.05 7.25 31.78
C TYR A 106 -9.55 7.44 31.55
N VAL A 107 -10.13 6.84 30.50
CA VAL A 107 -11.57 6.86 30.27
C VAL A 107 -12.30 6.14 31.41
N ALA A 108 -11.81 4.96 31.84
CA ALA A 108 -12.35 4.23 32.97
C ALA A 108 -12.19 5.00 34.31
N ALA A 109 -11.17 5.84 34.43
CA ALA A 109 -10.99 6.73 35.57
C ALA A 109 -11.89 7.99 35.53
N GLY A 110 -12.74 8.14 34.50
CA GLY A 110 -13.72 9.21 34.38
C GLY A 110 -13.21 10.51 33.71
N LEU A 111 -12.05 10.49 33.08
CA LEU A 111 -11.55 11.64 32.31
C LEU A 111 -12.37 11.81 31.03
N ASN A 112 -12.51 13.05 30.57
CA ASN A 112 -13.26 13.39 29.36
C ASN A 112 -12.58 12.84 28.09
N PRO A 113 -13.20 11.88 27.36
CA PRO A 113 -12.60 11.25 26.19
C PRO A 113 -12.27 12.23 25.06
N LEU A 114 -13.08 13.29 24.87
CA LEU A 114 -12.84 14.31 23.84
C LEU A 114 -11.62 15.16 24.16
N ASP A 115 -11.40 15.49 25.44
CA ASP A 115 -10.19 16.22 25.86
C ASP A 115 -8.96 15.31 25.85
N LEU A 116 -9.09 14.03 26.22
CA LEU A 116 -8.02 13.05 26.00
C LEU A 116 -7.61 13.03 24.53
N LYS A 117 -8.57 12.95 23.60
CA LYS A 117 -8.31 12.98 22.15
C LYS A 117 -7.60 14.26 21.71
N ARG A 118 -8.03 15.44 22.18
CA ARG A 118 -7.35 16.71 21.88
C ARG A 118 -5.89 16.71 22.36
N GLY A 119 -5.64 16.12 23.52
CA GLY A 119 -4.29 15.93 24.05
C GLY A 119 -3.44 14.98 23.21
N ILE A 120 -4.03 13.86 22.75
CA ILE A 120 -3.39 12.93 21.83
C ILE A 120 -3.04 13.64 20.52
N ASP A 121 -4.01 14.32 19.88
CA ASP A 121 -3.81 15.04 18.62
C ASP A 121 -2.67 16.07 18.74
N LYS A 122 -2.63 16.83 19.85
CA LYS A 122 -1.56 17.80 20.13
C LYS A 122 -0.19 17.14 20.23
N ALA A 123 -0.10 16.03 20.96
CA ALA A 123 1.16 15.31 21.14
C ALA A 123 1.66 14.70 19.84
N VAL A 124 0.75 14.15 19.02
CA VAL A 124 1.09 13.57 17.70
C VAL A 124 1.58 14.65 16.73
N ALA A 125 0.92 15.81 16.68
CA ALA A 125 1.40 16.93 15.85
C ALA A 125 2.82 17.35 16.24
N ALA A 126 3.08 17.56 17.54
CA ALA A 126 4.41 17.87 18.03
C ALA A 126 5.43 16.76 17.74
N ALA A 127 5.03 15.49 17.88
CA ALA A 127 5.89 14.35 17.57
C ALA A 127 6.28 14.28 16.09
N VAL A 128 5.34 14.54 15.18
CA VAL A 128 5.59 14.61 13.74
C VAL A 128 6.55 15.74 13.38
N ASP A 129 6.39 16.91 14.00
CA ASP A 129 7.29 18.05 13.79
C ASP A 129 8.72 17.73 14.27
N GLU A 130 8.87 17.03 15.40
CA GLU A 130 10.19 16.59 15.89
C GLU A 130 10.80 15.50 14.99
N LEU A 131 9.98 14.54 14.49
CA LEU A 131 10.47 13.54 13.50
C LEU A 131 11.05 14.23 12.27
N LYS A 132 10.38 15.25 11.73
CA LYS A 132 10.87 16.02 10.59
C LYS A 132 12.19 16.75 10.89
N LYS A 133 12.38 17.26 12.12
CA LYS A 133 13.63 17.94 12.51
C LYS A 133 14.83 17.00 12.60
N ILE A 134 14.64 15.76 13.06
CA ILE A 134 15.70 14.77 13.17
C ILE A 134 15.94 13.98 11.87
N SER A 135 15.03 14.13 10.91
CA SER A 135 15.14 13.48 9.60
C SER A 135 16.37 13.98 8.83
N LYS A 136 17.07 13.05 8.19
CA LYS A 136 18.20 13.32 7.28
C LYS A 136 17.83 12.93 5.86
N PRO A 137 18.09 13.77 4.84
CA PRO A 137 17.86 13.40 3.45
C PRO A 137 18.68 12.15 3.06
N THR A 138 18.08 11.26 2.30
CA THR A 138 18.77 10.09 1.73
C THR A 138 19.52 10.52 0.47
N THR A 139 20.84 10.47 0.51
CA THR A 139 21.69 11.02 -0.57
C THR A 139 22.52 9.98 -1.29
N THR A 140 22.84 8.86 -0.66
CA THR A 140 23.77 7.85 -1.17
C THR A 140 23.07 6.51 -1.48
N SER A 141 23.54 5.78 -2.50
CA SER A 141 23.10 4.42 -2.81
C SER A 141 23.30 3.46 -1.62
N LYS A 142 24.30 3.73 -0.77
CA LYS A 142 24.52 2.94 0.46
C LYS A 142 23.37 3.09 1.45
N GLU A 143 22.90 4.31 1.71
CA GLU A 143 21.75 4.56 2.59
C GLU A 143 20.47 3.93 2.02
N ILE A 144 20.29 4.02 0.70
CA ILE A 144 19.19 3.35 -0.02
C ILE A 144 19.24 1.84 0.20
N ALA A 145 20.41 1.21 -0.01
CA ALA A 145 20.60 -0.22 0.21
C ALA A 145 20.32 -0.61 1.66
N GLN A 146 20.74 0.20 2.63
CA GLN A 146 20.51 -0.05 4.06
C GLN A 146 19.03 0.00 4.42
N VAL A 147 18.28 1.02 3.96
CA VAL A 147 16.82 1.11 4.16
C VAL A 147 16.13 -0.11 3.58
N ALA A 148 16.45 -0.46 2.32
CA ALA A 148 15.86 -1.61 1.65
C ALA A 148 16.19 -2.93 2.38
N THR A 149 17.43 -3.09 2.86
CA THR A 149 17.86 -4.26 3.64
C THR A 149 17.05 -4.40 4.94
N ILE A 150 16.82 -3.29 5.67
CA ILE A 150 16.05 -3.33 6.92
C ILE A 150 14.60 -3.72 6.64
N SER A 151 13.95 -3.10 5.65
CA SER A 151 12.58 -3.44 5.27
C SER A 151 12.46 -4.87 4.74
N ALA A 152 13.52 -5.38 4.07
CA ALA A 152 13.62 -6.78 3.63
C ALA A 152 14.03 -7.77 4.76
N ASN A 153 13.82 -7.42 6.03
CA ASN A 153 14.17 -8.26 7.20
C ASN A 153 15.66 -8.63 7.30
N GLY A 154 16.57 -7.78 6.85
CA GLY A 154 18.01 -7.94 6.93
C GLY A 154 18.64 -8.68 5.73
N GLU A 155 17.91 -8.90 4.65
CA GLU A 155 18.43 -9.52 3.43
C GLU A 155 19.17 -8.50 2.55
N GLU A 156 20.52 -8.49 2.67
CA GLU A 156 21.37 -7.54 1.95
C GLU A 156 21.29 -7.66 0.43
N SER A 157 21.04 -8.86 -0.09
CA SER A 157 20.89 -9.10 -1.53
C SER A 157 19.74 -8.30 -2.13
N ILE A 158 18.59 -8.22 -1.43
CA ILE A 158 17.44 -7.40 -1.82
C ILE A 158 17.81 -5.92 -1.75
N GLY A 159 18.44 -5.48 -0.66
CA GLY A 159 18.86 -4.09 -0.50
C GLY A 159 19.78 -3.60 -1.61
N GLN A 160 20.79 -4.39 -1.95
CA GLN A 160 21.73 -4.10 -3.03
C GLN A 160 21.02 -4.05 -4.40
N ARG A 161 20.10 -4.99 -4.66
CA ARG A 161 19.37 -5.04 -5.93
C ARG A 161 18.47 -3.82 -6.12
N ILE A 162 17.79 -3.36 -5.06
CA ILE A 162 16.97 -2.14 -5.12
C ILE A 162 17.83 -0.90 -5.33
N ALA A 163 18.97 -0.78 -4.64
CA ALA A 163 19.89 0.34 -4.83
C ALA A 163 20.43 0.36 -6.27
N GLU A 164 20.83 -0.79 -6.83
CA GLU A 164 21.26 -0.92 -8.22
C GLU A 164 20.15 -0.50 -9.20
N ALA A 165 18.90 -0.90 -8.93
CA ALA A 165 17.76 -0.50 -9.75
C ALA A 165 17.57 1.03 -9.74
N ILE A 166 17.62 1.68 -8.57
CA ILE A 166 17.51 3.13 -8.44
C ILE A 166 18.68 3.85 -9.13
N ASP A 167 19.89 3.33 -9.03
CA ASP A 167 21.05 3.91 -9.71
C ASP A 167 20.90 3.87 -11.24
N ARG A 168 20.24 2.82 -11.79
CA ARG A 168 20.02 2.69 -13.23
C ARG A 168 18.90 3.57 -13.77
N VAL A 169 17.76 3.65 -13.07
CA VAL A 169 16.59 4.42 -13.55
C VAL A 169 16.44 5.79 -12.92
N GLY A 170 17.27 6.11 -11.92
CA GLY A 170 17.21 7.36 -11.16
C GLY A 170 16.20 7.31 -10.00
N LYS A 171 16.24 8.35 -9.15
CA LYS A 171 15.39 8.43 -7.94
C LYS A 171 13.89 8.50 -8.24
N GLU A 172 13.55 9.13 -9.36
CA GLU A 172 12.17 9.24 -9.88
C GLU A 172 11.80 8.08 -10.82
N GLY A 173 12.73 7.16 -11.04
CA GLY A 173 12.56 6.03 -11.95
C GLY A 173 11.56 5.02 -11.45
N VAL A 174 10.94 4.29 -12.36
CA VAL A 174 9.95 3.27 -12.05
C VAL A 174 10.65 1.93 -11.86
N ILE A 175 10.33 1.26 -10.75
CA ILE A 175 10.80 -0.09 -10.45
C ILE A 175 9.58 -0.97 -10.22
N THR A 176 9.54 -2.11 -10.88
CA THR A 176 8.49 -3.15 -10.73
C THR A 176 9.10 -4.48 -10.33
N VAL A 177 8.28 -5.34 -9.75
CA VAL A 177 8.71 -6.66 -9.27
C VAL A 177 7.91 -7.75 -9.97
N GLU A 178 8.61 -8.69 -10.61
CA GLU A 178 8.01 -9.81 -11.33
C GLU A 178 8.51 -11.15 -10.79
N ASP A 179 7.76 -12.22 -11.09
CA ASP A 179 8.20 -13.57 -10.82
C ASP A 179 9.32 -13.94 -11.79
N GLY A 180 10.48 -14.32 -11.27
CA GLY A 180 11.61 -14.83 -12.04
C GLY A 180 11.40 -16.28 -12.47
N LYS A 181 12.13 -16.68 -13.50
CA LYS A 181 12.14 -18.08 -13.98
C LYS A 181 13.38 -18.85 -13.50
N SER A 182 14.29 -18.15 -12.82
CA SER A 182 15.56 -18.70 -12.30
C SER A 182 15.52 -18.80 -10.78
N LEU A 183 16.52 -19.46 -10.19
CA LEU A 183 16.70 -19.50 -8.73
C LEU A 183 17.27 -18.19 -8.18
N ALA A 184 17.95 -17.42 -9.02
CA ALA A 184 18.58 -16.15 -8.65
C ALA A 184 17.70 -14.98 -9.05
N ASP A 185 17.80 -13.87 -8.30
CA ASP A 185 17.17 -12.61 -8.66
C ASP A 185 17.90 -11.95 -9.82
N GLU A 186 17.15 -11.41 -10.76
CA GLU A 186 17.67 -10.70 -11.93
C GLU A 186 17.15 -9.26 -11.94
N LEU A 187 17.91 -8.35 -12.53
CA LEU A 187 17.53 -6.96 -12.73
C LEU A 187 17.65 -6.61 -14.21
N ASP A 188 16.53 -6.34 -14.84
CA ASP A 188 16.45 -5.83 -16.21
C ASP A 188 16.00 -4.37 -16.20
N VAL A 189 16.47 -3.59 -17.20
CA VAL A 189 15.95 -2.26 -17.48
C VAL A 189 15.35 -2.32 -18.88
N VAL A 190 14.09 -1.97 -18.97
CA VAL A 190 13.30 -2.04 -20.21
C VAL A 190 12.68 -0.68 -20.53
N GLU A 191 12.30 -0.49 -21.80
CA GLU A 191 11.57 0.70 -22.23
C GLU A 191 10.21 0.76 -21.52
N GLY A 192 9.87 1.89 -20.91
CA GLY A 192 8.62 2.03 -20.19
C GLY A 192 8.46 3.37 -19.52
N LEU A 193 7.27 3.64 -19.03
CA LEU A 193 6.97 4.85 -18.25
C LEU A 193 5.82 4.63 -17.27
N GLN A 194 5.73 5.52 -16.28
CA GLN A 194 4.57 5.61 -15.39
C GLN A 194 3.96 7.02 -15.47
N PHE A 195 2.63 7.09 -15.39
CA PHE A 195 1.90 8.35 -15.29
C PHE A 195 0.80 8.29 -14.22
N ASP A 196 0.45 9.46 -13.68
CA ASP A 196 -0.47 9.62 -12.54
C ASP A 196 -1.93 9.61 -13.00
N ARG A 197 -2.42 8.45 -13.39
CA ARG A 197 -3.84 8.16 -13.65
C ARG A 197 -4.07 6.68 -13.42
N GLY A 198 -5.05 6.35 -12.61
CA GLY A 198 -5.45 4.98 -12.33
C GLY A 198 -6.70 4.55 -13.10
N TYR A 199 -7.18 3.36 -12.78
CA TYR A 199 -8.38 2.79 -13.42
C TYR A 199 -9.63 3.63 -13.15
N LEU A 200 -10.51 3.72 -14.15
CA LEU A 200 -11.79 4.43 -14.05
C LEU A 200 -12.87 3.64 -13.29
N SER A 201 -12.65 2.36 -13.06
CA SER A 201 -13.56 1.51 -12.31
C SER A 201 -12.80 0.42 -11.55
N PRO A 202 -13.11 0.20 -10.26
CA PRO A 202 -12.52 -0.89 -9.49
C PRO A 202 -12.89 -2.29 -10.02
N TYR A 203 -13.91 -2.40 -10.88
CA TYR A 203 -14.27 -3.66 -11.54
C TYR A 203 -13.26 -4.10 -12.62
N PHE A 204 -12.27 -3.29 -12.94
CA PHE A 204 -11.14 -3.70 -13.78
C PHE A 204 -10.05 -4.46 -13.02
N ILE A 205 -10.06 -4.41 -11.68
CA ILE A 205 -9.08 -5.09 -10.83
C ILE A 205 -9.16 -6.61 -11.06
N ASN A 206 -8.03 -7.22 -11.37
CA ASN A 206 -7.88 -8.67 -11.50
C ASN A 206 -6.85 -9.24 -10.52
N ASN A 207 -6.09 -8.37 -9.85
CA ASN A 207 -5.21 -8.72 -8.74
C ASN A 207 -5.72 -8.02 -7.46
N PRO A 208 -6.60 -8.67 -6.69
CA PRO A 208 -7.22 -8.07 -5.52
C PRO A 208 -6.24 -7.88 -4.35
N ASP A 209 -5.17 -8.67 -4.28
CA ASP A 209 -4.15 -8.55 -3.22
C ASP A 209 -3.43 -7.20 -3.32
N LYS A 210 -3.06 -6.80 -4.54
CA LYS A 210 -2.39 -5.51 -4.83
C LYS A 210 -3.35 -4.38 -5.20
N GLN A 211 -4.64 -4.64 -5.36
CA GLN A 211 -5.65 -3.69 -5.83
C GLN A 211 -5.31 -3.07 -7.21
N ILE A 212 -4.74 -3.86 -8.12
CA ILE A 212 -4.35 -3.43 -9.47
C ILE A 212 -5.05 -4.25 -10.56
N ALA A 213 -5.14 -3.64 -11.74
CA ALA A 213 -5.43 -4.34 -12.98
C ALA A 213 -4.10 -4.59 -13.72
N GLU A 214 -3.76 -5.85 -13.91
CA GLU A 214 -2.53 -6.32 -14.53
C GLU A 214 -2.87 -7.02 -15.85
N ILE A 215 -2.34 -6.51 -16.96
CA ILE A 215 -2.64 -7.03 -18.30
C ILE A 215 -1.36 -7.31 -19.09
N GLU A 216 -1.29 -8.54 -19.61
CA GLU A 216 -0.16 -9.06 -20.36
C GLU A 216 -0.39 -8.93 -21.86
N ASN A 217 0.62 -8.47 -22.60
CA ASN A 217 0.60 -8.29 -24.05
C ASN A 217 -0.63 -7.52 -24.58
N PRO A 218 -1.02 -6.39 -23.93
CA PRO A 218 -2.20 -5.63 -24.35
C PRO A 218 -2.00 -4.89 -25.66
N TYR A 219 -3.12 -4.59 -26.32
CA TYR A 219 -3.22 -3.44 -27.20
C TYR A 219 -3.49 -2.18 -26.40
N ILE A 220 -3.03 -1.03 -26.89
CA ILE A 220 -3.19 0.28 -26.23
C ILE A 220 -3.86 1.23 -27.19
N LEU A 221 -5.06 1.65 -26.88
CA LEU A 221 -5.80 2.67 -27.61
C LEU A 221 -5.54 4.04 -26.98
N LEU A 222 -5.03 4.98 -27.76
CA LEU A 222 -4.76 6.36 -27.34
C LEU A 222 -5.73 7.30 -28.04
N HIS A 223 -6.52 8.07 -27.27
CA HIS A 223 -7.51 9.00 -27.82
C HIS A 223 -7.45 10.34 -27.10
N ASP A 224 -7.50 11.44 -27.86
CA ASP A 224 -7.35 12.80 -27.32
C ASP A 224 -8.65 13.40 -26.75
N LYS A 225 -9.81 12.78 -27.04
CA LYS A 225 -11.14 13.22 -26.60
C LYS A 225 -11.79 12.24 -25.62
N LYS A 226 -12.94 12.65 -25.11
CA LYS A 226 -13.81 11.79 -24.29
C LYS A 226 -14.51 10.72 -25.12
N ILE A 227 -14.67 9.56 -24.50
CA ILE A 227 -15.40 8.43 -25.08
C ILE A 227 -16.63 8.17 -24.21
N SER A 228 -17.80 8.54 -24.69
CA SER A 228 -19.08 8.30 -24.01
C SER A 228 -20.00 7.34 -24.78
N ASN A 229 -19.82 7.27 -26.10
CA ASN A 229 -20.64 6.45 -26.99
C ASN A 229 -19.89 5.16 -27.36
N ILE A 230 -20.42 4.01 -26.94
CA ILE A 230 -19.81 2.71 -27.23
C ILE A 230 -19.73 2.38 -28.73
N ARG A 231 -20.64 2.93 -29.54
CA ARG A 231 -20.70 2.63 -30.98
C ARG A 231 -19.42 3.06 -31.72
N GLU A 232 -18.79 4.13 -31.29
CA GLU A 232 -17.53 4.59 -31.87
C GLU A 232 -16.36 3.62 -31.60
N LEU A 233 -16.41 2.90 -30.46
CA LEU A 233 -15.41 1.89 -30.08
C LEU A 233 -15.65 0.52 -30.71
N LEU A 234 -16.89 0.19 -31.13
CA LEU A 234 -17.24 -1.16 -31.56
C LEU A 234 -16.28 -1.75 -32.60
N PRO A 235 -15.86 -1.02 -33.66
CA PRO A 235 -14.96 -1.59 -34.66
C PRO A 235 -13.61 -2.02 -34.10
N VAL A 236 -13.06 -1.26 -33.14
CA VAL A 236 -11.81 -1.60 -32.45
C VAL A 236 -12.02 -2.77 -31.49
N LEU A 237 -13.10 -2.74 -30.69
CA LEU A 237 -13.39 -3.80 -29.72
C LEU A 237 -13.59 -5.16 -30.38
N GLU A 238 -14.27 -5.19 -31.54
CA GLU A 238 -14.44 -6.44 -32.32
C GLU A 238 -13.13 -7.01 -32.83
N GLN A 239 -12.21 -6.15 -33.30
CA GLN A 239 -10.90 -6.57 -33.76
C GLN A 239 -10.05 -7.10 -32.61
N VAL A 240 -10.05 -6.40 -31.46
CA VAL A 240 -9.33 -6.81 -30.24
C VAL A 240 -9.91 -8.12 -29.72
N ALA A 241 -11.24 -8.26 -29.64
CA ALA A 241 -11.87 -9.51 -29.21
C ALA A 241 -11.49 -10.70 -30.09
N LYS A 242 -11.43 -10.53 -31.42
CA LYS A 242 -10.99 -11.57 -32.36
C LYS A 242 -9.51 -11.95 -32.15
N SER A 243 -8.67 -11.03 -31.70
CA SER A 243 -7.25 -11.29 -31.42
C SER A 243 -7.02 -12.08 -30.13
N GLY A 244 -8.00 -12.08 -29.20
CA GLY A 244 -7.89 -12.69 -27.87
C GLY A 244 -6.98 -11.94 -26.90
N ARG A 245 -6.41 -10.79 -27.30
CA ARG A 245 -5.52 -9.97 -26.45
C ARG A 245 -6.31 -8.94 -25.63
N PRO A 246 -5.83 -8.55 -24.44
CA PRO A 246 -6.45 -7.47 -23.66
C PRO A 246 -6.26 -6.10 -24.30
N LEU A 247 -7.06 -5.13 -23.87
CA LEU A 247 -7.03 -3.74 -24.33
C LEU A 247 -6.91 -2.77 -23.16
N LEU A 248 -5.93 -1.88 -23.20
CA LEU A 248 -5.90 -0.65 -22.41
C LEU A 248 -6.45 0.51 -23.25
N ILE A 249 -7.36 1.28 -22.70
CA ILE A 249 -7.89 2.51 -23.30
C ILE A 249 -7.38 3.69 -22.49
N ILE A 250 -6.64 4.59 -23.13
CA ILE A 250 -6.17 5.86 -22.55
C ILE A 250 -6.84 6.99 -23.34
N ALA A 251 -7.81 7.66 -22.72
CA ALA A 251 -8.56 8.74 -23.36
C ALA A 251 -8.68 9.95 -22.43
N GLU A 252 -9.12 11.11 -22.94
CA GLU A 252 -9.41 12.26 -22.07
C GLU A 252 -10.30 11.85 -20.88
N ASP A 253 -11.35 11.09 -21.18
CA ASP A 253 -12.21 10.40 -20.22
C ASP A 253 -12.95 9.24 -20.91
N VAL A 254 -13.37 8.24 -20.15
CA VAL A 254 -14.29 7.21 -20.61
C VAL A 254 -15.45 7.17 -19.63
N GLU A 255 -16.64 7.51 -20.10
CA GLU A 255 -17.81 7.73 -19.24
C GLU A 255 -19.10 7.13 -19.82
N GLY A 256 -20.17 7.14 -19.03
CA GLY A 256 -21.52 6.79 -19.47
C GLY A 256 -21.65 5.34 -19.97
N GLU A 257 -22.31 5.19 -21.14
CA GLU A 257 -22.58 3.88 -21.75
C GLU A 257 -21.30 3.14 -22.15
N ALA A 258 -20.27 3.87 -22.60
CA ALA A 258 -19.01 3.28 -23.00
C ALA A 258 -18.32 2.59 -21.80
N LEU A 259 -18.16 3.29 -20.67
CA LEU A 259 -17.54 2.72 -19.47
C LEU A 259 -18.35 1.53 -18.93
N ALA A 260 -19.68 1.68 -18.84
CA ALA A 260 -20.54 0.61 -18.34
C ALA A 260 -20.42 -0.67 -19.19
N THR A 261 -20.37 -0.52 -20.50
CA THR A 261 -20.25 -1.66 -21.43
C THR A 261 -18.88 -2.33 -21.31
N LEU A 262 -17.80 -1.56 -21.20
CA LEU A 262 -16.45 -2.11 -20.99
C LEU A 262 -16.38 -2.90 -19.68
N VAL A 263 -16.91 -2.36 -18.59
CA VAL A 263 -16.97 -3.03 -17.28
C VAL A 263 -17.76 -4.34 -17.37
N VAL A 264 -18.94 -4.34 -17.97
CA VAL A 264 -19.77 -5.55 -18.12
C VAL A 264 -19.07 -6.62 -18.94
N ASN A 265 -18.42 -6.26 -20.04
CA ASN A 265 -17.68 -7.21 -20.88
C ASN A 265 -16.43 -7.77 -20.16
N ASN A 266 -15.76 -6.96 -19.38
CA ASN A 266 -14.62 -7.38 -18.55
C ASN A 266 -15.07 -8.39 -17.47
N ILE A 267 -16.15 -8.10 -16.72
CA ILE A 267 -16.72 -9.00 -15.70
C ILE A 267 -17.17 -10.33 -16.32
N ARG A 268 -17.76 -10.30 -17.51
CA ARG A 268 -18.19 -11.50 -18.23
C ARG A 268 -17.05 -12.29 -18.88
N GLY A 269 -15.83 -11.75 -18.85
CA GLY A 269 -14.66 -12.39 -19.49
C GLY A 269 -14.72 -12.42 -21.02
N ILE A 270 -15.63 -11.66 -21.66
CA ILE A 270 -15.76 -11.59 -23.12
C ILE A 270 -14.60 -10.81 -23.71
N LEU A 271 -14.20 -9.72 -23.06
CA LEU A 271 -13.10 -8.87 -23.48
C LEU A 271 -12.41 -8.32 -22.24
N LYS A 272 -11.13 -8.63 -22.06
CA LYS A 272 -10.30 -8.07 -20.99
C LYS A 272 -9.94 -6.65 -21.34
N THR A 273 -10.54 -5.68 -20.64
CA THR A 273 -10.31 -4.26 -20.89
C THR A 273 -10.03 -3.52 -19.60
N VAL A 274 -9.19 -2.48 -19.69
CA VAL A 274 -9.00 -1.48 -18.64
C VAL A 274 -9.08 -0.10 -19.29
N ALA A 275 -9.72 0.84 -18.63
CA ALA A 275 -9.82 2.22 -19.09
C ALA A 275 -9.23 3.17 -18.03
N VAL A 276 -8.44 4.12 -18.50
CA VAL A 276 -7.78 5.16 -17.68
C VAL A 276 -7.90 6.52 -18.34
N LYS A 277 -7.82 7.59 -17.55
CA LYS A 277 -7.74 8.95 -18.09
C LYS A 277 -6.33 9.22 -18.62
N ALA A 278 -6.26 10.00 -19.70
CA ALA A 278 -4.99 10.50 -20.20
C ALA A 278 -4.35 11.48 -19.20
N PRO A 279 -3.01 11.43 -19.03
CA PRO A 279 -2.30 12.34 -18.14
C PRO A 279 -2.29 13.78 -18.69
N GLY A 280 -2.25 14.76 -17.80
CA GLY A 280 -2.16 16.17 -18.14
C GLY A 280 -3.48 16.80 -18.64
N PHE A 281 -3.38 18.04 -19.12
CA PHE A 281 -4.52 18.84 -19.61
C PHE A 281 -4.10 19.62 -20.87
N GLY A 282 -5.05 19.90 -21.77
CA GLY A 282 -4.83 20.72 -22.97
C GLY A 282 -3.68 20.20 -23.82
N ASP A 283 -2.80 21.09 -24.29
CA ASP A 283 -1.67 20.74 -25.16
C ASP A 283 -0.66 19.81 -24.46
N ARG A 284 -0.52 19.92 -23.13
CA ARG A 284 0.32 19.01 -22.38
C ARG A 284 -0.20 17.57 -22.42
N ARG A 285 -1.53 17.37 -22.37
CA ARG A 285 -2.14 16.03 -22.53
C ARG A 285 -1.81 15.45 -23.90
N LYS A 286 -1.94 16.25 -24.98
CA LYS A 286 -1.59 15.81 -26.34
C LYS A 286 -0.12 15.36 -26.42
N ALA A 287 0.78 16.17 -25.85
CA ALA A 287 2.21 15.86 -25.85
C ALA A 287 2.54 14.57 -25.07
N LEU A 288 1.85 14.32 -23.93
CA LEU A 288 2.03 13.10 -23.15
C LEU A 288 1.42 11.87 -23.84
N LEU A 289 0.29 12.02 -24.54
CA LEU A 289 -0.27 10.94 -25.36
C LEU A 289 0.66 10.57 -26.51
N GLU A 290 1.32 11.55 -27.15
CA GLU A 290 2.34 11.30 -28.16
C GLU A 290 3.56 10.57 -27.60
N ASP A 291 4.01 10.94 -26.39
CA ASP A 291 5.12 10.25 -25.71
C ASP A 291 4.79 8.78 -25.48
N ILE A 292 3.54 8.49 -25.03
CA ILE A 292 3.05 7.13 -24.85
C ILE A 292 2.93 6.41 -26.19
N ALA A 293 2.46 7.08 -27.25
CA ALA A 293 2.34 6.50 -28.58
C ALA A 293 3.71 6.05 -29.11
N ILE A 294 4.71 6.92 -29.01
CA ILE A 294 6.09 6.62 -29.44
C ILE A 294 6.65 5.44 -28.63
N LEU A 295 6.47 5.45 -27.30
CA LEU A 295 6.95 4.39 -26.43
C LEU A 295 6.33 3.03 -26.75
N THR A 296 5.07 3.02 -27.17
CA THR A 296 4.29 1.78 -27.38
C THR A 296 4.20 1.37 -28.86
N GLY A 297 4.77 2.17 -29.75
CA GLY A 297 4.73 1.94 -31.20
C GLY A 297 3.33 2.13 -31.80
N GLY A 298 2.45 2.90 -31.13
CA GLY A 298 1.10 3.22 -31.61
C GLY A 298 0.98 4.64 -32.16
N GLN A 299 -0.28 5.05 -32.37
CA GLN A 299 -0.64 6.40 -32.81
C GLN A 299 -1.76 6.95 -31.94
N VAL A 300 -1.78 8.27 -31.74
CA VAL A 300 -2.91 8.94 -31.08
C VAL A 300 -4.05 9.07 -32.09
N ILE A 301 -5.21 8.50 -31.75
CA ILE A 301 -6.43 8.65 -32.54
C ILE A 301 -7.00 10.04 -32.25
N ALA A 302 -6.81 10.97 -33.17
CA ALA A 302 -7.23 12.35 -33.06
C ALA A 302 -7.75 12.85 -34.43
N GLU A 303 -8.78 13.69 -34.41
CA GLU A 303 -9.33 14.28 -35.64
C GLU A 303 -8.29 15.13 -36.39
N GLU A 304 -7.37 15.76 -35.67
CA GLU A 304 -6.27 16.55 -36.23
C GLU A 304 -5.33 15.69 -37.09
N THR A 305 -5.18 14.40 -36.76
CA THR A 305 -4.39 13.44 -37.56
C THR A 305 -5.21 12.76 -38.66
N GLY A 306 -6.50 13.08 -38.78
CA GLY A 306 -7.43 12.45 -39.71
C GLY A 306 -7.91 11.04 -39.29
N LEU A 307 -7.56 10.61 -38.08
CA LEU A 307 -7.95 9.33 -37.50
C LEU A 307 -9.18 9.49 -36.61
N THR A 308 -10.15 8.59 -36.80
CA THR A 308 -11.35 8.51 -35.93
C THR A 308 -11.46 7.12 -35.32
N LEU A 309 -12.10 6.99 -34.17
CA LEU A 309 -12.30 5.70 -33.49
C LEU A 309 -12.99 4.67 -34.38
N GLU A 310 -13.96 5.10 -35.19
CA GLU A 310 -14.70 4.24 -36.09
C GLU A 310 -13.85 3.61 -37.21
N LYS A 311 -12.76 4.28 -37.58
CA LYS A 311 -11.84 3.83 -38.65
C LYS A 311 -10.55 3.22 -38.13
N ALA A 312 -10.33 3.27 -36.82
CA ALA A 312 -9.14 2.74 -36.20
C ALA A 312 -9.06 1.21 -36.36
N THR A 313 -7.86 0.73 -36.62
CA THR A 313 -7.53 -0.69 -36.74
C THR A 313 -6.47 -1.08 -35.70
N LEU A 314 -6.13 -2.36 -35.63
CA LEU A 314 -5.08 -2.81 -34.73
C LEU A 314 -3.68 -2.24 -35.08
N ALA A 315 -3.50 -1.72 -36.30
CA ALA A 315 -2.23 -1.16 -36.75
C ALA A 315 -1.89 0.19 -36.08
N GLU A 316 -2.91 0.97 -35.68
CA GLU A 316 -2.73 2.24 -34.99
C GLU A 316 -2.59 2.06 -33.47
N LEU A 317 -2.92 0.86 -32.93
CA LEU A 317 -2.83 0.60 -31.50
C LEU A 317 -1.40 0.37 -31.05
N GLY A 318 -1.03 1.00 -29.95
CA GLY A 318 0.21 0.70 -29.25
C GLY A 318 0.21 -0.70 -28.64
N GLN A 319 1.38 -1.20 -28.26
CA GLN A 319 1.56 -2.49 -27.61
C GLN A 319 2.62 -2.36 -26.51
N ALA A 320 2.51 -3.23 -25.51
CA ALA A 320 3.53 -3.39 -24.48
C ALA A 320 3.56 -4.87 -24.05
N LYS A 321 4.63 -5.29 -23.38
CA LYS A 321 4.70 -6.62 -22.81
C LYS A 321 3.74 -6.75 -21.63
N ARG A 322 3.66 -5.71 -20.78
CA ARG A 322 2.82 -5.70 -19.59
C ARG A 322 2.39 -4.29 -19.22
N ILE A 323 1.21 -4.16 -18.64
CA ILE A 323 0.73 -2.91 -18.03
C ILE A 323 0.16 -3.21 -16.65
N GLU A 324 0.50 -2.36 -15.68
CA GLU A 324 -0.06 -2.34 -14.34
C GLU A 324 -0.85 -1.05 -14.14
N VAL A 325 -2.12 -1.18 -13.79
CA VAL A 325 -3.00 -0.03 -13.51
C VAL A 325 -3.46 -0.10 -12.06
N GLY A 326 -2.94 0.81 -11.25
CA GLY A 326 -3.34 1.01 -9.88
C GLY A 326 -4.51 2.00 -9.75
N LYS A 327 -4.79 2.39 -8.52
CA LYS A 327 -5.82 3.38 -8.21
C LYS A 327 -5.44 4.79 -8.69
N GLU A 328 -4.17 5.15 -8.60
CA GLU A 328 -3.66 6.51 -8.84
C GLU A 328 -2.68 6.59 -10.03
N ASN A 329 -2.16 5.46 -10.51
CA ASN A 329 -1.13 5.42 -11.52
C ASN A 329 -1.31 4.29 -12.53
N THR A 330 -0.65 4.44 -13.69
CA THR A 330 -0.55 3.43 -14.74
C THR A 330 0.90 3.31 -15.16
N THR A 331 1.44 2.09 -15.15
CA THR A 331 2.81 1.76 -15.55
C THR A 331 2.79 0.92 -16.82
N VAL A 332 3.48 1.40 -17.85
CA VAL A 332 3.72 0.67 -19.10
C VAL A 332 5.12 0.07 -19.01
N ILE A 333 5.24 -1.24 -19.18
CA ILE A 333 6.47 -2.01 -19.03
C ILE A 333 6.78 -2.68 -20.38
N ASP A 334 7.99 -2.46 -20.88
CA ASP A 334 8.49 -3.02 -22.12
C ASP A 334 7.55 -2.67 -23.30
N GLY A 335 7.46 -1.36 -23.60
CA GLY A 335 6.70 -0.83 -24.73
C GLY A 335 7.31 -1.27 -26.04
N ALA A 336 6.46 -1.55 -27.04
CA ALA A 336 6.89 -2.04 -28.36
C ALA A 336 7.40 -0.92 -29.31
N GLY A 337 7.64 0.29 -28.80
CA GLY A 337 8.18 1.40 -29.57
C GLY A 337 9.62 1.17 -30.00
N ASP A 338 10.00 1.80 -31.11
CA ASP A 338 11.36 1.75 -31.61
C ASP A 338 12.29 2.64 -30.76
N ALA A 339 13.38 2.07 -30.25
CA ALA A 339 14.34 2.78 -29.39
C ALA A 339 14.92 4.05 -30.04
N ALA A 340 15.14 4.04 -31.37
CA ALA A 340 15.61 5.22 -32.09
C ALA A 340 14.57 6.35 -32.11
N SER A 341 13.29 6.01 -32.22
CA SER A 341 12.17 6.96 -32.15
C SER A 341 12.03 7.55 -30.75
N ILE A 342 12.18 6.74 -29.70
CA ILE A 342 12.17 7.18 -28.29
C ILE A 342 13.35 8.15 -28.04
N GLU A 343 14.56 7.81 -28.50
CA GLU A 343 15.74 8.68 -28.36
C GLU A 343 15.56 10.00 -29.12
N ALA A 344 15.01 9.96 -30.32
CA ALA A 344 14.71 11.17 -31.10
C ALA A 344 13.69 12.05 -30.35
N ARG A 345 12.66 11.48 -29.73
CA ARG A 345 11.68 12.21 -28.91
C ARG A 345 12.34 12.85 -27.69
N VAL A 346 13.20 12.13 -26.99
CA VAL A 346 13.96 12.67 -25.85
C VAL A 346 14.83 13.86 -26.29
N LYS A 347 15.51 13.78 -27.43
CA LYS A 347 16.30 14.89 -27.99
C LYS A 347 15.42 16.10 -28.31
N GLN A 348 14.25 15.89 -28.92
CA GLN A 348 13.29 16.95 -29.21
C GLN A 348 12.82 17.66 -27.92
N ILE A 349 12.48 16.92 -26.86
CA ILE A 349 12.06 17.54 -25.60
C ILE A 349 13.21 18.30 -24.94
N ARG A 350 14.48 17.84 -25.05
CA ARG A 350 15.65 18.57 -24.54
C ARG A 350 15.82 19.92 -25.23
N VAL A 351 15.61 20.01 -26.54
CA VAL A 351 15.61 21.31 -27.25
C VAL A 351 14.51 22.22 -26.69
N GLN A 352 13.30 21.69 -26.44
CA GLN A 352 12.22 22.47 -25.82
C GLN A 352 12.56 22.95 -24.40
N ILE A 353 13.35 22.21 -23.63
CA ILE A 353 13.85 22.64 -22.31
C ILE A 353 14.75 23.86 -22.45
N ASP A 354 15.65 23.84 -23.43
CA ASP A 354 16.59 24.95 -23.69
C ASP A 354 15.87 26.22 -24.18
N GLU A 355 14.77 26.06 -24.91
CA GLU A 355 13.93 27.15 -25.42
C GLU A 355 12.91 27.65 -24.41
N ALA A 356 12.65 26.90 -23.33
CA ALA A 356 11.60 27.22 -22.34
C ALA A 356 11.95 28.50 -21.56
N THR A 357 11.03 29.46 -21.57
CA THR A 357 11.18 30.75 -20.89
C THR A 357 10.64 30.72 -19.45
N SER A 358 9.75 29.77 -19.13
CA SER A 358 9.14 29.56 -17.81
C SER A 358 9.88 28.45 -17.06
N ASP A 359 10.26 28.69 -15.81
CA ASP A 359 10.85 27.66 -14.95
C ASP A 359 9.91 26.47 -14.72
N TYR A 360 8.60 26.75 -14.62
CA TYR A 360 7.57 25.72 -14.51
C TYR A 360 7.49 24.84 -15.75
N ASP A 361 7.52 25.43 -16.97
CA ASP A 361 7.49 24.63 -18.21
C ASP A 361 8.77 23.84 -18.36
N ARG A 362 9.91 24.42 -18.00
CA ARG A 362 11.20 23.73 -17.98
C ARG A 362 11.18 22.51 -17.06
N GLU A 363 10.67 22.67 -15.84
CA GLU A 363 10.51 21.56 -14.90
C GLU A 363 9.64 20.44 -15.46
N LYS A 364 8.48 20.78 -16.07
CA LYS A 364 7.57 19.78 -16.65
C LYS A 364 8.14 19.08 -17.89
N LEU A 365 8.95 19.75 -18.66
CA LEU A 365 9.67 19.12 -19.76
C LEU A 365 10.79 18.20 -19.25
N GLN A 366 11.48 18.57 -18.17
CA GLN A 366 12.49 17.73 -17.52
C GLN A 366 11.87 16.45 -16.96
N GLU A 367 10.68 16.54 -16.30
CA GLU A 367 9.92 15.37 -15.87
C GLU A 367 9.60 14.41 -17.03
N ARG A 368 9.21 14.93 -18.19
CA ARG A 368 8.92 14.10 -19.37
C ARG A 368 10.17 13.38 -19.88
N VAL A 369 11.30 14.08 -19.95
CA VAL A 369 12.58 13.46 -20.33
C VAL A 369 12.96 12.37 -19.35
N ALA A 370 12.86 12.62 -18.04
CA ALA A 370 13.18 11.64 -17.01
C ALA A 370 12.32 10.37 -17.14
N LYS A 371 11.02 10.53 -17.39
CA LYS A 371 10.09 9.39 -17.58
C LYS A 371 10.37 8.59 -18.85
N LEU A 372 10.71 9.24 -19.96
CA LEU A 372 10.99 8.55 -21.23
C LEU A 372 12.39 7.92 -21.28
N ALA A 373 13.41 8.63 -20.74
CA ALA A 373 14.80 8.19 -20.83
C ALA A 373 15.20 7.20 -19.71
N GLY A 374 14.49 7.23 -18.59
CA GLY A 374 14.79 6.38 -17.42
C GLY A 374 14.38 4.92 -17.61
N GLY A 375 13.36 4.66 -18.41
CA GLY A 375 12.79 3.33 -18.56
C GLY A 375 12.13 2.80 -17.26
N VAL A 376 11.93 1.50 -17.22
CA VAL A 376 11.42 0.76 -16.04
C VAL A 376 12.43 -0.31 -15.64
N ALA A 377 12.88 -0.28 -14.40
CA ALA A 377 13.66 -1.38 -13.83
C ALA A 377 12.71 -2.50 -13.40
N VAL A 378 12.98 -3.72 -13.84
CA VAL A 378 12.20 -4.91 -13.53
C VAL A 378 13.05 -5.83 -12.67
N ILE A 379 12.70 -5.96 -11.39
CA ILE A 379 13.33 -6.92 -10.49
C ILE A 379 12.57 -8.25 -10.63
N LYS A 380 13.24 -9.27 -11.15
CA LYS A 380 12.70 -10.62 -11.28
C LYS A 380 13.15 -11.44 -10.08
N VAL A 381 12.20 -11.84 -9.26
CA VAL A 381 12.47 -12.57 -8.02
C VAL A 381 12.56 -14.06 -8.29
N GLY A 382 13.72 -14.65 -7.98
CA GLY A 382 13.98 -16.08 -8.11
C GLY A 382 13.65 -16.85 -6.83
N GLY A 383 13.35 -18.15 -7.01
CA GLY A 383 13.12 -19.07 -5.88
C GLY A 383 12.90 -20.49 -6.34
N ALA A 384 13.00 -21.45 -5.42
CA ALA A 384 12.85 -22.87 -5.69
C ALA A 384 11.37 -23.31 -5.77
N THR A 385 10.47 -22.57 -5.13
CA THR A 385 9.03 -22.87 -5.09
C THR A 385 8.23 -21.59 -5.30
N GLU A 386 7.01 -21.71 -5.81
CA GLU A 386 6.08 -20.56 -5.96
C GLU A 386 5.79 -19.85 -4.62
N ILE A 387 5.75 -20.59 -3.50
CA ILE A 387 5.53 -20.02 -2.16
C ILE A 387 6.72 -19.14 -1.76
N GLU A 388 7.95 -19.61 -2.01
CA GLU A 388 9.17 -18.85 -1.74
C GLU A 388 9.26 -17.60 -2.61
N VAL A 389 9.00 -17.71 -3.91
CA VAL A 389 8.99 -16.58 -4.85
C VAL A 389 7.98 -15.54 -4.40
N LYS A 390 6.76 -15.96 -4.03
CA LYS A 390 5.71 -15.03 -3.58
C LYS A 390 6.11 -14.31 -2.29
N GLU A 391 6.60 -15.03 -1.28
CA GLU A 391 7.04 -14.42 0.00
C GLU A 391 8.19 -13.44 -0.22
N LYS A 392 9.16 -13.81 -1.05
CA LYS A 392 10.30 -12.96 -1.36
C LYS A 392 9.88 -11.73 -2.18
N LYS A 393 8.94 -11.88 -3.11
CA LYS A 393 8.37 -10.78 -3.89
C LYS A 393 7.67 -9.76 -2.98
N ASP A 394 6.86 -10.21 -2.03
CA ASP A 394 6.21 -9.33 -1.06
C ASP A 394 7.24 -8.54 -0.26
N ARG A 395 8.35 -9.16 0.18
CA ARG A 395 9.47 -8.47 0.85
C ARG A 395 10.21 -7.46 -0.04
N VAL A 396 10.39 -7.77 -1.32
CA VAL A 396 11.00 -6.83 -2.28
C VAL A 396 10.08 -5.64 -2.52
N ASP A 397 8.76 -5.87 -2.64
CA ASP A 397 7.77 -4.80 -2.78
C ASP A 397 7.78 -3.87 -1.54
N ASP A 398 7.78 -4.43 -0.32
CA ASP A 398 7.85 -3.66 0.94
C ASP A 398 9.15 -2.83 1.00
N ALA A 399 10.29 -3.45 0.67
CA ALA A 399 11.58 -2.78 0.65
C ALA A 399 11.64 -1.66 -0.38
N LEU A 400 11.01 -1.83 -1.54
CA LEU A 400 10.90 -0.80 -2.57
C LEU A 400 10.06 0.38 -2.09
N HIS A 401 8.92 0.12 -1.44
CA HIS A 401 8.07 1.16 -0.88
C HIS A 401 8.77 1.95 0.24
N ALA A 402 9.43 1.25 1.17
CA ALA A 402 10.23 1.88 2.22
C ALA A 402 11.35 2.76 1.66
N THR A 403 12.00 2.29 0.60
CA THR A 403 13.07 3.04 -0.07
C THR A 403 12.54 4.31 -0.73
N ARG A 404 11.40 4.25 -1.43
CA ARG A 404 10.73 5.44 -1.99
C ARG A 404 10.35 6.42 -0.88
N ALA A 405 9.78 5.95 0.21
CA ALA A 405 9.44 6.78 1.36
C ALA A 405 10.68 7.48 1.97
N ALA A 406 11.83 6.79 2.00
CA ALA A 406 13.11 7.36 2.45
C ALA A 406 13.67 8.41 1.48
N VAL A 407 13.51 8.22 0.17
CA VAL A 407 13.91 9.22 -0.83
C VAL A 407 13.04 10.48 -0.73
N GLU A 408 11.73 10.32 -0.46
CA GLU A 408 10.78 11.44 -0.37
C GLU A 408 10.98 12.31 0.89
N GLU A 409 11.10 11.70 2.07
CA GLU A 409 11.09 12.44 3.35
C GLU A 409 12.33 12.21 4.21
N GLY A 410 13.32 11.50 3.70
CA GLY A 410 14.54 11.20 4.43
C GLY A 410 14.39 10.03 5.41
N ILE A 411 15.42 9.88 6.24
CA ILE A 411 15.61 8.77 7.18
C ILE A 411 15.82 9.26 8.61
N VAL A 412 15.45 8.41 9.55
CA VAL A 412 15.68 8.58 10.99
C VAL A 412 16.37 7.32 11.54
N PRO A 413 16.98 7.35 12.73
CA PRO A 413 17.49 6.14 13.37
C PRO A 413 16.35 5.14 13.60
N GLY A 414 16.54 3.90 13.13
CA GLY A 414 15.54 2.85 13.16
C GLY A 414 15.38 2.16 14.52
N GLY A 415 14.76 0.98 14.50
CA GLY A 415 14.57 0.17 15.69
C GLY A 415 13.71 0.81 16.78
N GLY A 416 12.88 1.80 16.45
CA GLY A 416 12.05 2.56 17.38
C GLY A 416 12.80 3.67 18.13
N VAL A 417 14.08 3.91 17.86
CA VAL A 417 14.90 4.94 18.54
C VAL A 417 14.41 6.34 18.24
N ALA A 418 14.04 6.63 16.98
CA ALA A 418 13.49 7.94 16.61
C ALA A 418 12.30 8.35 17.50
N LEU A 419 11.39 7.42 17.79
CA LEU A 419 10.23 7.67 18.65
C LEU A 419 10.64 7.91 20.12
N ILE A 420 11.71 7.30 20.62
CA ILE A 420 12.25 7.59 21.94
C ILE A 420 12.85 9.01 21.99
N ARG A 421 13.56 9.45 20.96
CA ARG A 421 14.09 10.83 20.86
C ARG A 421 12.97 11.86 20.79
N VAL A 422 11.96 11.59 19.98
CA VAL A 422 10.75 12.43 19.91
C VAL A 422 10.07 12.52 21.27
N LYS A 423 9.88 11.39 21.97
CA LYS A 423 9.33 11.38 23.33
C LYS A 423 10.10 12.31 24.26
N GLN A 424 11.43 12.28 24.21
CA GLN A 424 12.29 13.15 25.04
C GLN A 424 12.09 14.64 24.71
N ALA A 425 11.99 14.97 23.41
CA ALA A 425 11.81 16.35 22.95
C ALA A 425 10.46 16.96 23.37
N ILE A 426 9.38 16.15 23.37
CA ILE A 426 8.03 16.63 23.68
C ILE A 426 7.58 16.35 25.12
N ARG A 427 8.45 15.87 26.01
CA ARG A 427 8.09 15.45 27.38
C ARG A 427 7.51 16.59 28.24
N GLU A 428 7.90 17.82 27.98
CA GLU A 428 7.43 19.02 28.70
C GLU A 428 6.15 19.62 28.08
N LEU A 429 5.59 19.00 27.06
CA LEU A 429 4.36 19.45 26.41
C LEU A 429 3.18 19.36 27.38
N THR A 430 2.41 20.44 27.50
CA THR A 430 1.27 20.53 28.39
C THR A 430 -0.04 20.69 27.63
N GLY A 431 -1.15 20.13 28.19
CA GLY A 431 -2.50 20.36 27.73
C GLY A 431 -3.11 21.64 28.26
N ALA A 432 -4.23 22.09 27.68
CA ALA A 432 -4.99 23.24 28.18
C ALA A 432 -5.71 22.93 29.51
N ASN A 433 -5.95 21.65 29.81
CA ASN A 433 -6.51 21.15 31.05
C ASN A 433 -5.89 19.81 31.44
N ALA A 434 -6.28 19.27 32.60
CA ALA A 434 -5.74 17.99 33.12
C ALA A 434 -6.01 16.81 32.20
N ASP A 435 -7.17 16.74 31.55
CA ASP A 435 -7.57 15.65 30.68
C ASP A 435 -6.76 15.67 29.37
N GLN A 436 -6.54 16.85 28.78
CA GLN A 436 -5.65 16.99 27.63
C GLN A 436 -4.21 16.63 27.98
N HIS A 437 -3.76 17.03 29.19
CA HIS A 437 -2.42 16.63 29.67
C HIS A 437 -2.31 15.10 29.83
N ALA A 438 -3.37 14.42 30.28
CA ALA A 438 -3.43 12.97 30.31
C ALA A 438 -3.37 12.36 28.89
N GLY A 439 -4.06 12.98 27.91
CA GLY A 439 -3.97 12.60 26.50
C GLY A 439 -2.54 12.66 25.95
N ILE A 440 -1.77 13.70 26.29
CA ILE A 440 -0.35 13.79 25.95
C ILE A 440 0.45 12.64 26.58
N LYS A 441 0.21 12.32 27.86
CA LYS A 441 0.89 11.22 28.56
C LYS A 441 0.63 9.86 27.90
N ILE A 442 -0.57 9.64 27.36
CA ILE A 442 -0.91 8.43 26.60
C ILE A 442 0.05 8.27 25.42
N VAL A 443 0.24 9.32 24.63
CA VAL A 443 1.15 9.27 23.46
C VAL A 443 2.60 9.07 23.91
N LEU A 444 3.08 9.84 24.91
CA LEU A 444 4.42 9.67 25.45
C LEU A 444 4.71 8.24 25.89
N ARG A 445 3.72 7.54 26.44
CA ARG A 445 3.87 6.13 26.82
C ARG A 445 3.85 5.23 25.59
N ALA A 446 2.98 5.49 24.63
CA ALA A 446 2.85 4.68 23.41
C ALA A 446 4.10 4.74 22.52
N LEU A 447 4.83 5.87 22.48
CA LEU A 447 6.04 6.04 21.69
C LEU A 447 7.18 5.06 22.06
N GLU A 448 7.13 4.42 23.25
CA GLU A 448 8.09 3.38 23.63
C GLU A 448 7.75 1.99 23.05
N GLU A 449 6.49 1.75 22.70
CA GLU A 449 6.01 0.38 22.43
C GLU A 449 6.66 -0.26 21.20
N PRO A 450 6.97 0.43 20.09
CA PRO A 450 7.70 -0.20 18.98
C PRO A 450 9.06 -0.78 19.41
N LEU A 451 9.88 0.00 20.12
CA LEU A 451 11.16 -0.51 20.66
C LEU A 451 10.93 -1.66 21.65
N ARG A 452 9.95 -1.52 22.57
CA ARG A 452 9.60 -2.57 23.53
C ARG A 452 9.24 -3.88 22.83
N GLN A 453 8.42 -3.81 21.78
CA GLN A 453 7.99 -4.99 21.04
C GLN A 453 9.15 -5.65 20.28
N ILE A 454 10.00 -4.84 19.63
CA ILE A 454 11.22 -5.36 18.95
C ILE A 454 12.11 -6.13 19.93
N VAL A 455 12.36 -5.56 21.10
CA VAL A 455 13.19 -6.17 22.15
C VAL A 455 12.53 -7.43 22.72
N THR A 456 11.23 -7.39 22.97
CA THR A 456 10.46 -8.57 23.44
C THR A 456 10.52 -9.71 22.41
N ASN A 457 10.39 -9.41 21.12
CA ASN A 457 10.51 -10.41 20.05
C ASN A 457 11.95 -10.96 19.94
N ALA A 458 12.94 -10.18 20.37
CA ALA A 458 14.33 -10.62 20.44
C ALA A 458 14.62 -11.51 21.67
N GLY A 459 13.67 -11.62 22.62
CA GLY A 459 13.83 -12.41 23.83
C GLY A 459 14.54 -11.70 24.97
N GLU A 460 14.68 -10.38 24.89
CA GLU A 460 15.35 -9.54 25.88
C GLU A 460 14.36 -8.76 26.77
N GLU A 461 14.85 -8.24 27.91
CA GLU A 461 14.04 -7.45 28.85
C GLU A 461 13.82 -6.01 28.31
N ALA A 462 12.63 -5.75 27.78
CA ALA A 462 12.32 -4.50 27.11
C ALA A 462 12.48 -3.26 28.00
N SER A 463 12.18 -3.36 29.29
CA SER A 463 12.27 -2.22 30.23
C SER A 463 13.71 -1.74 30.42
N VAL A 464 14.66 -2.68 30.48
CA VAL A 464 16.09 -2.38 30.63
C VAL A 464 16.63 -1.72 29.36
N VAL A 465 16.30 -2.28 28.21
CA VAL A 465 16.77 -1.74 26.92
C VAL A 465 16.21 -0.35 26.67
N VAL A 466 14.89 -0.13 26.88
CA VAL A 466 14.27 1.18 26.69
C VAL A 466 14.89 2.22 27.62
N ALA A 467 15.13 1.89 28.91
CA ALA A 467 15.78 2.81 29.85
C ALA A 467 17.17 3.21 29.34
N LYS A 468 18.00 2.22 28.95
CA LYS A 468 19.36 2.48 28.45
C LYS A 468 19.39 3.29 27.15
N VAL A 469 18.47 3.02 26.22
CA VAL A 469 18.32 3.80 24.99
C VAL A 469 17.86 5.22 25.31
N ALA A 470 16.97 5.42 26.28
CA ALA A 470 16.49 6.74 26.70
C ALA A 470 17.58 7.58 27.38
N GLU A 471 18.55 6.99 28.06
CA GLU A 471 19.72 7.70 28.63
C GLU A 471 20.67 8.23 27.54
N GLY A 472 20.66 7.61 26.35
CA GLY A 472 21.49 8.01 25.23
C GLY A 472 20.92 9.20 24.45
N SER A 473 21.70 9.71 23.50
CA SER A 473 21.35 10.84 22.63
C SER A 473 21.60 10.53 21.15
N GLY A 474 21.07 11.34 20.26
CA GLY A 474 21.26 11.21 18.81
C GLY A 474 20.79 9.83 18.29
N ASN A 475 21.65 9.16 17.57
CA ASN A 475 21.34 7.86 16.92
C ASN A 475 21.64 6.64 17.83
N PHE A 476 22.09 6.86 19.07
CA PHE A 476 22.41 5.77 20.00
C PHE A 476 21.17 4.92 20.27
N GLY A 477 21.28 3.63 20.03
CA GLY A 477 20.17 2.68 20.17
C GLY A 477 20.63 1.26 20.40
N TYR A 478 19.68 0.33 20.32
CA TYR A 478 19.89 -1.10 20.47
C TYR A 478 19.61 -1.82 19.15
N ASN A 479 20.62 -2.49 18.60
CA ASN A 479 20.46 -3.33 17.44
C ASN A 479 19.97 -4.73 17.90
N ALA A 480 18.69 -5.00 17.71
CA ALA A 480 18.08 -6.26 18.15
C ALA A 480 18.56 -7.49 17.34
N GLN A 481 19.19 -7.30 16.19
CA GLN A 481 19.77 -8.39 15.40
C GLN A 481 21.06 -8.90 16.05
N THR A 482 21.96 -7.98 16.42
CA THR A 482 23.29 -8.31 17.00
C THR A 482 23.30 -8.36 18.51
N GLY A 483 22.36 -7.71 19.19
CA GLY A 483 22.34 -7.57 20.64
C GLY A 483 23.23 -6.43 21.17
N GLU A 484 23.72 -5.56 20.29
CA GLU A 484 24.69 -4.51 20.62
C GLU A 484 24.05 -3.13 20.70
N TYR A 485 24.68 -2.26 21.50
CA TYR A 485 24.33 -0.84 21.60
C TYR A 485 25.33 0.00 20.82
N GLY A 486 24.85 0.99 20.06
CA GLY A 486 25.72 1.86 19.28
C GLY A 486 24.94 2.89 18.46
N ASP A 487 25.62 3.57 17.54
CA ASP A 487 25.00 4.43 16.54
C ASP A 487 24.27 3.56 15.51
N LEU A 488 22.93 3.65 15.50
CA LEU A 488 22.11 2.84 14.60
C LEU A 488 22.19 3.29 13.14
N VAL A 489 22.47 4.57 12.90
CA VAL A 489 22.64 5.09 11.54
C VAL A 489 23.97 4.55 10.95
N GLU A 490 25.05 4.55 11.72
CA GLU A 490 26.33 3.97 11.31
C GLU A 490 26.21 2.45 11.07
N SER A 491 25.47 1.75 11.93
CA SER A 491 25.22 0.31 11.80
C SER A 491 24.16 -0.05 10.74
N GLY A 492 23.61 0.94 10.02
CA GLY A 492 22.67 0.72 8.93
C GLY A 492 21.24 0.44 9.35
N VAL A 493 20.89 0.60 10.63
CA VAL A 493 19.52 0.42 11.13
C VAL A 493 18.76 1.75 10.98
N LEU A 494 18.05 1.88 9.86
CA LEU A 494 17.40 3.12 9.41
C LEU A 494 15.92 2.89 9.18
N ASP A 495 15.08 3.86 9.58
CA ASP A 495 13.65 3.88 9.25
C ASP A 495 13.33 5.09 8.36
N PRO A 496 12.48 4.95 7.32
CA PRO A 496 11.98 6.10 6.58
C PRO A 496 11.13 7.00 7.48
N THR A 497 11.38 8.31 7.42
CA THR A 497 10.63 9.30 8.21
C THR A 497 9.13 9.27 7.89
N LYS A 498 8.78 9.14 6.61
CA LYS A 498 7.39 9.03 6.13
C LYS A 498 6.68 7.82 6.75
N VAL A 499 7.33 6.66 6.79
CA VAL A 499 6.79 5.42 7.40
C VAL A 499 6.51 5.64 8.89
N THR A 500 7.49 6.13 9.64
CA THR A 500 7.38 6.31 11.09
C THR A 500 6.30 7.31 11.47
N ARG A 501 6.22 8.48 10.77
CA ARG A 501 5.19 9.49 11.06
C ARG A 501 3.79 9.03 10.66
N THR A 502 3.65 8.37 9.51
CA THR A 502 2.35 7.87 9.02
C THR A 502 1.79 6.80 9.95
N ALA A 503 2.64 5.89 10.41
CA ALA A 503 2.27 4.89 11.41
C ALA A 503 1.71 5.53 12.69
N LEU A 504 2.39 6.56 13.22
CA LEU A 504 1.94 7.28 14.41
C LEU A 504 0.62 8.04 14.17
N GLN A 505 0.49 8.73 13.06
CA GLN A 505 -0.71 9.52 12.72
C GLN A 505 -1.95 8.63 12.54
N ASN A 506 -1.83 7.53 11.78
CA ASN A 506 -2.93 6.60 11.56
C ASN A 506 -3.34 5.87 12.85
N ALA A 507 -2.35 5.43 13.64
CA ALA A 507 -2.59 4.82 14.94
C ALA A 507 -3.39 5.74 15.88
N ALA A 508 -2.95 6.98 16.02
CA ALA A 508 -3.58 7.96 16.88
C ALA A 508 -4.99 8.37 16.41
N SER A 509 -5.17 8.51 15.09
CA SER A 509 -6.46 8.85 14.50
C SER A 509 -7.53 7.82 14.88
N VAL A 510 -7.27 6.54 14.64
CA VAL A 510 -8.24 5.47 14.92
C VAL A 510 -8.36 5.21 16.43
N ALA A 511 -7.26 5.21 17.17
CA ALA A 511 -7.30 5.04 18.62
C ALA A 511 -8.10 6.17 19.29
N GLY A 512 -7.96 7.42 18.83
CA GLY A 512 -8.74 8.56 19.30
C GLY A 512 -10.25 8.38 19.07
N LEU A 513 -10.65 7.81 17.93
CA LEU A 513 -12.06 7.47 17.66
C LEU A 513 -12.57 6.38 18.61
N LEU A 514 -11.79 5.32 18.84
CA LEU A 514 -12.14 4.25 19.78
C LEU A 514 -12.33 4.79 21.21
N LEU A 515 -11.45 5.66 21.67
CA LEU A 515 -11.54 6.25 23.02
C LEU A 515 -12.76 7.16 23.20
N THR A 516 -13.23 7.80 22.13
CA THR A 516 -14.41 8.68 22.14
C THR A 516 -15.72 7.95 21.82
N THR A 517 -15.66 6.64 21.52
CA THR A 517 -16.85 5.84 21.23
C THR A 517 -17.60 5.51 22.51
N ASP A 518 -18.91 5.77 22.53
CA ASP A 518 -19.79 5.44 23.65
C ASP A 518 -20.87 4.38 23.32
N ALA A 519 -21.17 4.19 22.04
CA ALA A 519 -22.15 3.18 21.62
C ALA A 519 -21.69 2.45 20.36
N THR A 520 -22.06 1.20 20.25
CA THR A 520 -21.91 0.38 19.04
C THR A 520 -23.27 -0.08 18.55
N VAL A 521 -23.47 -0.06 17.23
CA VAL A 521 -24.71 -0.52 16.59
C VAL A 521 -24.33 -1.63 15.61
N HIS A 522 -24.82 -2.83 15.83
CA HIS A 522 -24.54 -3.99 14.98
C HIS A 522 -25.80 -4.82 14.71
N GLU A 523 -25.72 -5.78 13.79
CA GLU A 523 -26.85 -6.66 13.52
C GLU A 523 -27.08 -7.61 14.70
N ALA A 524 -28.33 -7.67 15.18
CA ALA A 524 -28.71 -8.64 16.18
C ALA A 524 -28.44 -10.08 15.70
N PRO A 525 -28.06 -11.00 16.58
CA PRO A 525 -27.94 -12.40 16.24
C PRO A 525 -29.25 -12.87 15.59
N LYS A 526 -29.15 -13.60 14.48
CA LYS A 526 -30.35 -14.30 13.97
C LYS A 526 -30.74 -15.33 15.00
N GLU A 527 -31.97 -15.23 15.56
CA GLU A 527 -32.54 -16.35 16.34
C GLU A 527 -32.45 -17.61 15.47
N ALA A 528 -31.78 -18.63 15.98
CA ALA A 528 -31.84 -19.94 15.36
C ALA A 528 -33.33 -20.34 15.32
N GLY A 529 -33.93 -20.32 14.16
CA GLY A 529 -35.29 -20.81 13.95
C GLY A 529 -35.39 -22.20 14.57
N PRO A 530 -36.55 -22.58 15.14
CA PRO A 530 -36.71 -23.87 15.77
C PRO A 530 -36.24 -24.95 14.81
N VAL A 531 -35.28 -25.76 15.24
CA VAL A 531 -34.81 -26.94 14.52
C VAL A 531 -36.07 -27.77 14.25
N GLY A 532 -36.49 -27.79 12.98
CA GLY A 532 -37.66 -28.50 12.53
C GLY A 532 -37.58 -29.93 13.06
N GLY A 533 -38.58 -30.31 13.88
CA GLY A 533 -38.66 -31.61 14.49
C GLY A 533 -38.48 -32.67 13.39
N ALA A 534 -37.69 -33.68 13.70
CA ALA A 534 -37.58 -34.88 12.89
C ALA A 534 -39.02 -35.41 12.63
N PRO A 535 -39.35 -35.86 11.41
CA PRO A 535 -40.64 -36.50 11.17
C PRO A 535 -40.72 -37.74 12.04
N GLU A 536 -41.68 -37.77 12.92
CA GLU A 536 -42.07 -38.98 13.65
C GLU A 536 -42.28 -40.12 12.67
N ALA A 537 -41.51 -41.18 12.85
CA ALA A 537 -41.71 -42.43 12.16
C ALA A 537 -43.07 -43.01 12.55
N GLY A 538 -44.07 -42.76 11.72
CA GLY A 538 -45.37 -43.39 11.83
C GLY A 538 -45.23 -44.90 11.67
N ALA A 539 -45.45 -45.61 12.78
CA ALA A 539 -45.68 -47.02 12.78
C ALA A 539 -47.02 -47.30 12.05
N GLY A 540 -47.00 -47.91 10.91
CA GLY A 540 -48.17 -48.35 10.18
C GLY A 540 -47.93 -49.76 9.65
N GLY A 541 -48.69 -50.65 10.18
CA GLY A 541 -48.65 -52.07 10.16
C GLY A 541 -48.85 -52.80 8.80
N PRO A 542 -48.89 -54.14 8.79
CA PRO A 542 -48.63 -54.97 7.63
C PRO A 542 -49.89 -55.20 6.79
N GLY A 543 -49.79 -55.20 5.48
CA GLY A 543 -50.88 -55.53 4.54
C GLY A 543 -50.40 -56.18 3.27
N PHE A 544 -50.44 -57.46 3.28
CA PHE A 544 -50.75 -58.43 2.22
C PHE A 544 -50.76 -58.02 0.72
N GLY A 545 -50.01 -58.81 -0.06
CA GLY A 545 -50.60 -59.62 -1.12
C GLY A 545 -50.37 -59.22 -2.57
N GLY A 546 -49.70 -60.07 -3.30
CA GLY A 546 -50.23 -60.57 -4.56
C GLY A 546 -49.65 -60.01 -5.88
N PHE A 547 -48.96 -60.94 -6.54
CA PHE A 547 -48.56 -61.04 -7.94
C PHE A 547 -47.40 -60.20 -8.45
#